data_2fb53a7683b680b943c1f5fff85e0765
#
_entry.id   2fb53a7683b680b943c1f5fff85e0765
#
_cell.length_a   1.000
_cell.length_b   1.000
_cell.length_c   1.000
_cell.angle_alpha   90.00
_cell.angle_beta   90.00
_cell.angle_gamma   90.00
#
_symmetry.space_group_name_H-M   'P 1'
#
loop_
_entity.id
_entity.type
_entity.pdbx_description
1 polymer ?
#
loop_
_entity_poly.entity_id
_entity_poly.type
_entity_poly.pdbx_seq_one_letter_code
_entity_poly.pdbx_strand_id
1 'polypeptide(L)'
;MNISNYFKTAEVSFLINDKFKHSTELYKKIFTHFLFFIREYSFKKKKLRRLYTETFSFRKKHIRILENFGFELEGRMKKHVIKNKKTYDSLIHGILNK
;
A
#
# COMPACT_ATOMS: atom_id res chain seq x y z
N MET A 1 -7.61 -1.17 7.67
CA MET A 1 -8.18 -0.83 6.34
C MET A 1 -9.41 0.03 6.53
N ASN A 2 -9.50 1.14 5.80
CA ASN A 2 -10.65 2.04 5.84
C ASN A 2 -11.52 1.80 4.62
N ILE A 3 -12.76 1.39 4.85
CA ILE A 3 -13.69 1.02 3.77
C ILE A 3 -14.75 2.10 3.60
N SER A 4 -14.94 2.54 2.35
CA SER A 4 -16.09 3.36 1.99
C SER A 4 -17.13 2.48 1.28
N ASN A 5 -18.21 2.17 1.98
CA ASN A 5 -19.27 1.36 1.39
C ASN A 5 -20.04 2.11 0.29
N TYR A 6 -20.06 3.43 0.37
CA TYR A 6 -20.73 4.25 -0.63
C TYR A 6 -20.01 4.20 -1.97
N PHE A 7 -18.68 4.40 -1.98
CA PHE A 7 -17.89 4.40 -3.21
C PHE A 7 -17.35 3.02 -3.56
N LYS A 8 -17.48 2.02 -2.67
CA LYS A 8 -16.94 0.67 -2.85
C LYS A 8 -15.44 0.68 -3.03
N THR A 9 -14.76 1.48 -2.21
CA THR A 9 -13.29 1.60 -2.20
C THR A 9 -12.76 1.40 -0.79
N ALA A 10 -11.49 1.09 -0.68
CA ALA A 10 -10.84 0.97 0.62
C ALA A 10 -9.41 1.45 0.57
N GLU A 11 -8.98 2.11 1.62
CA GLU A 11 -7.58 2.47 1.85
C GLU A 11 -6.92 1.37 2.66
N VAL A 12 -5.76 0.92 2.20
CA VAL A 12 -5.01 -0.17 2.83
C VAL A 12 -3.78 0.40 3.53
N SER A 13 -3.57 -0.02 4.78
CA SER A 13 -2.36 0.30 5.53
C SER A 13 -1.66 -0.99 5.93
N PHE A 14 -0.33 -1.01 5.88
CA PHE A 14 0.46 -2.15 6.30
C PHE A 14 1.61 -1.71 7.18
N LEU A 15 1.65 -2.23 8.40
CA LEU A 15 2.73 -2.00 9.35
C LEU A 15 3.34 -3.35 9.71
N ILE A 16 4.67 -3.40 9.75
CA ILE A 16 5.39 -4.61 10.11
C ILE A 16 6.20 -4.35 11.39
N ASN A 17 6.30 -5.38 12.23
CA ASN A 17 7.07 -5.30 13.47
C ASN A 17 8.54 -5.01 13.15
N ASP A 18 9.18 -4.16 13.96
CA ASP A 18 10.57 -3.73 13.75
C ASP A 18 11.55 -4.88 13.60
N LYS A 19 11.32 -6.00 14.30
CA LYS A 19 12.22 -7.17 14.22
C LYS A 19 12.29 -7.76 12.81
N PHE A 20 11.32 -7.48 11.95
CA PHE A 20 11.31 -7.99 10.58
C PHE A 20 11.83 -6.98 9.55
N LYS A 21 12.08 -5.73 9.96
CA LYS A 21 12.50 -4.68 9.03
C LYS A 21 13.88 -4.93 8.43
N HIS A 22 14.72 -5.70 9.12
CA HIS A 22 16.09 -5.95 8.67
C HIS A 22 16.19 -7.08 7.66
N SER A 23 15.13 -7.88 7.48
CA SER A 23 15.14 -8.97 6.52
C SER A 23 14.27 -8.59 5.32
N THR A 24 14.92 -8.24 4.20
CA THR A 24 14.21 -7.87 2.97
C THR A 24 13.36 -9.01 2.44
N GLU A 25 13.88 -10.24 2.49
CA GLU A 25 13.16 -11.42 2.00
C GLU A 25 11.90 -11.68 2.84
N LEU A 26 12.03 -11.63 4.16
CA LEU A 26 10.91 -11.86 5.05
C LEU A 26 9.86 -10.75 4.91
N TYR A 27 10.30 -9.50 4.83
CA TYR A 27 9.40 -8.37 4.64
C TYR A 27 8.59 -8.55 3.36
N LYS A 28 9.27 -8.84 2.26
CA LYS A 28 8.65 -9.04 0.96
C LYS A 28 7.60 -10.17 1.02
N LYS A 29 7.95 -11.28 1.63
CA LYS A 29 7.06 -12.43 1.75
C LYS A 29 5.81 -12.11 2.56
N ILE A 30 5.97 -11.52 3.73
CA ILE A 30 4.85 -11.18 4.61
C ILE A 30 3.95 -10.15 3.94
N PHE A 31 4.53 -9.10 3.37
CA PHE A 31 3.77 -8.05 2.73
C PHE A 31 3.00 -8.57 1.50
N THR A 32 3.64 -9.40 0.68
CA THR A 32 2.99 -9.98 -0.50
C THR A 32 1.80 -10.86 -0.09
N HIS A 33 1.95 -11.68 0.95
CA HIS A 33 0.85 -12.49 1.46
C HIS A 33 -0.29 -11.63 2.00
N PHE A 34 0.05 -10.55 2.69
CA PHE A 34 -0.94 -9.60 3.18
C PHE A 34 -1.72 -8.97 2.02
N LEU A 35 -1.02 -8.54 0.98
CA LEU A 35 -1.66 -7.93 -0.19
C LEU A 35 -2.58 -8.92 -0.90
N PHE A 36 -2.14 -10.17 -1.04
CA PHE A 36 -2.97 -11.21 -1.64
C PHE A 36 -4.25 -11.42 -0.83
N PHE A 37 -4.12 -11.54 0.48
CA PHE A 37 -5.28 -11.73 1.36
C PHE A 37 -6.25 -10.54 1.29
N ILE A 38 -5.72 -9.32 1.35
CA ILE A 38 -6.55 -8.11 1.33
C ILE A 38 -7.26 -7.97 -0.02
N ARG A 39 -6.58 -8.29 -1.12
CA ARG A 39 -7.20 -8.24 -2.44
C ARG A 39 -8.36 -9.23 -2.55
N GLU A 40 -8.13 -10.48 -2.13
CA GLU A 40 -9.16 -11.50 -2.20
C GLU A 40 -10.36 -11.15 -1.30
N TYR A 41 -10.08 -10.73 -0.06
CA TYR A 41 -11.13 -10.34 0.87
C TYR A 41 -11.93 -9.15 0.36
N SER A 42 -11.25 -8.13 -0.11
CA SER A 42 -11.91 -6.88 -0.52
C SER A 42 -12.72 -7.05 -1.80
N PHE A 43 -12.18 -7.75 -2.78
CA PHE A 43 -12.82 -7.85 -4.09
C PHE A 43 -13.87 -8.96 -4.14
N LYS A 44 -13.62 -10.08 -3.48
CA LYS A 44 -14.55 -11.22 -3.52
C LYS A 44 -15.60 -11.19 -2.41
N LYS A 45 -15.17 -10.92 -1.17
CA LYS A 45 -16.09 -10.92 -0.04
C LYS A 45 -16.84 -9.60 0.12
N LYS A 46 -16.12 -8.49 0.10
CA LYS A 46 -16.72 -7.16 0.26
C LYS A 46 -17.19 -6.56 -1.06
N LYS A 47 -16.79 -7.15 -2.18
CA LYS A 47 -17.18 -6.71 -3.53
C LYS A 47 -16.83 -5.25 -3.77
N LEU A 48 -15.69 -4.82 -3.25
CA LEU A 48 -15.17 -3.50 -3.50
C LEU A 48 -14.64 -3.44 -4.94
N ARG A 49 -14.60 -2.24 -5.50
CA ARG A 49 -14.14 -2.07 -6.88
C ARG A 49 -12.72 -1.52 -6.96
N ARG A 50 -12.16 -1.03 -5.85
CA ARG A 50 -10.86 -0.39 -5.86
C ARG A 50 -10.22 -0.43 -4.47
N LEU A 51 -8.91 -0.69 -4.43
CA LEU A 51 -8.08 -0.52 -3.23
C LEU A 51 -7.02 0.54 -3.53
N TYR A 52 -6.66 1.34 -2.54
CA TYR A 52 -5.58 2.31 -2.68
C TYR A 52 -4.79 2.42 -1.39
N THR A 53 -3.56 2.94 -1.50
CA THR A 53 -2.68 3.09 -0.35
C THR A 53 -1.77 4.29 -0.54
N GLU A 54 -1.42 4.95 0.56
CA GLU A 54 -0.47 6.05 0.57
C GLU A 54 0.86 5.57 1.13
N THR A 55 1.95 5.86 0.44
CA THR A 55 3.29 5.43 0.85
C THR A 55 4.27 6.60 0.70
N PHE A 56 5.13 6.78 1.70
CA PHE A 56 6.14 7.83 1.65
C PHE A 56 7.24 7.46 0.65
N SER A 57 7.72 8.45 -0.12
CA SER A 57 8.63 8.22 -1.23
C SER A 57 9.96 7.57 -0.82
N PHE A 58 10.38 7.71 0.43
CA PHE A 58 11.63 7.09 0.88
C PHE A 58 11.51 5.58 1.13
N ARG A 59 10.30 5.02 1.15
CA ARG A 59 10.08 3.59 1.38
C ARG A 59 10.14 2.82 0.06
N LYS A 60 11.31 2.82 -0.56
CA LYS A 60 11.48 2.30 -1.91
C LYS A 60 11.19 0.81 -2.06
N LYS A 61 11.58 0.00 -1.06
CA LYS A 61 11.31 -1.45 -1.10
C LYS A 61 9.81 -1.73 -1.02
N HIS A 62 9.11 -1.00 -0.17
CA HIS A 62 7.67 -1.13 -0.02
C HIS A 62 6.95 -0.78 -1.33
N ILE A 63 7.35 0.31 -1.96
CA ILE A 63 6.79 0.76 -3.24
C ILE A 63 7.02 -0.28 -4.33
N ARG A 64 8.21 -0.86 -4.39
CA ARG A 64 8.53 -1.88 -5.38
C ARG A 64 7.64 -3.11 -5.22
N ILE A 65 7.39 -3.53 -3.98
CA ILE A 65 6.52 -4.67 -3.71
C ILE A 65 5.08 -4.37 -4.16
N LEU A 66 4.58 -3.17 -3.87
CA LEU A 66 3.25 -2.75 -4.32
C LEU A 66 3.13 -2.81 -5.83
N GLU A 67 4.11 -2.25 -6.54
CA GLU A 67 4.05 -2.18 -7.99
C GLU A 67 4.20 -3.56 -8.64
N ASN A 68 5.05 -4.41 -8.07
CA ASN A 68 5.18 -5.78 -8.56
C ASN A 68 3.92 -6.60 -8.34
N PHE A 69 3.17 -6.29 -7.29
CA PHE A 69 1.91 -6.97 -6.99
C PHE A 69 0.79 -6.55 -7.96
N GLY A 70 0.88 -5.36 -8.54
CA GLY A 70 -0.10 -4.87 -9.50
C GLY A 70 -0.68 -3.50 -9.18
N PHE A 71 -0.26 -2.88 -8.09
CA PHE A 71 -0.68 -1.51 -7.79
C PHE A 71 0.01 -0.54 -8.75
N GLU A 72 -0.73 0.47 -9.20
CA GLU A 72 -0.22 1.47 -10.12
C GLU A 72 -0.13 2.82 -9.41
N LEU A 73 0.92 3.59 -9.72
CA LEU A 73 1.07 4.94 -9.20
C LEU A 73 0.00 5.85 -9.81
N GLU A 74 -0.79 6.48 -8.95
CA GLU A 74 -1.90 7.33 -9.38
C GLU A 74 -1.68 8.80 -9.06
N GLY A 75 -0.85 9.11 -8.08
CA GLY A 75 -0.64 10.49 -7.70
C GLY A 75 0.56 10.66 -6.80
N ARG A 76 1.01 11.91 -6.69
CA ARG A 76 2.15 12.29 -5.87
C ARG A 76 1.86 13.61 -5.18
N MET A 77 1.97 13.62 -3.85
CA MET A 77 1.85 14.83 -3.04
C MET A 77 3.24 15.31 -2.69
N LYS A 78 3.67 16.38 -3.35
CA LYS A 78 5.05 16.87 -3.21
C LYS A 78 5.29 17.48 -1.83
N LYS A 79 6.45 17.17 -1.24
CA LYS A 79 6.89 17.72 0.04
C LYS A 79 5.84 17.59 1.13
N HIS A 80 5.12 16.47 1.14
CA HIS A 80 3.97 16.26 2.01
C HIS A 80 4.37 15.86 3.43
N VAL A 81 5.52 15.20 3.62
CA VAL A 81 5.96 14.72 4.94
C VAL A 81 7.37 15.20 5.25
N ILE A 82 7.66 15.33 6.55
CA ILE A 82 8.97 15.76 7.05
C ILE A 82 9.56 14.61 7.87
N LYS A 83 10.82 14.24 7.56
CA LYS A 83 11.57 13.26 8.32
C LYS A 83 13.03 13.70 8.39
N ASN A 84 13.58 13.78 9.61
CA ASN A 84 14.98 14.20 9.83
C ASN A 84 15.31 15.52 9.15
N LYS A 85 14.42 16.50 9.28
CA LYS A 85 14.55 17.86 8.73
C LYS A 85 14.56 17.92 7.20
N LYS A 86 14.17 16.80 6.54
CA LYS A 86 14.03 16.76 5.07
C LYS A 86 12.58 16.51 4.71
N THR A 87 12.15 17.08 3.59
CA THR A 87 10.80 16.85 3.09
C THR A 87 10.79 15.73 2.06
N TYR A 88 9.71 14.97 2.04
CA TYR A 88 9.53 13.84 1.13
C TYR A 88 8.12 13.88 0.54
N ASP A 89 7.98 13.28 -0.62
CA ASP A 89 6.68 13.15 -1.27
C ASP A 89 5.90 12.00 -0.66
N SER A 90 4.58 12.07 -0.81
CA SER A 90 3.70 10.95 -0.50
C SER A 90 3.11 10.45 -1.82
N LEU A 91 3.12 9.13 -2.01
CA LEU A 91 2.67 8.50 -3.26
C LEU A 91 1.37 7.75 -3.03
N ILE A 92 0.44 7.89 -3.97
CA ILE A 92 -0.82 7.16 -3.95
C ILE A 92 -0.75 6.08 -5.02
N HIS A 93 -0.95 4.84 -4.60
CA HIS A 93 -1.04 3.69 -5.50
C HIS A 93 -2.42 3.08 -5.40
N GLY A 94 -2.92 2.54 -6.49
CA GLY A 94 -4.23 1.92 -6.51
C GLY A 94 -4.28 0.67 -7.37
N ILE A 95 -5.25 -0.19 -7.08
CA ILE A 95 -5.51 -1.41 -7.87
C ILE A 95 -7.01 -1.56 -8.02
N LEU A 96 -7.44 -1.88 -9.23
CA LEU A 96 -8.85 -2.03 -9.55
C LEU A 96 -9.28 -3.49 -9.54
N ASN A 97 -10.52 -3.73 -9.14
CA ASN A 97 -11.15 -5.04 -9.27
C ASN A 97 -11.69 -5.14 -10.70
N LYS A 98 -11.03 -5.94 -11.50
CA LYS A 98 -11.41 -6.12 -12.91
C LYS A 98 -12.21 -7.37 -13.13
#